data_b8d46ccced2b69b6428269806d3b2c96
#
_entry.id   b8d46ccced2b69b6428269806d3b2c96
#
_cell.length_a   1.000
_cell.length_b   1.000
_cell.length_c   1.000
_cell.angle_alpha   90.00
_cell.angle_beta   90.00
_cell.angle_gamma   90.00
#
_symmetry.space_group_name_H-M   'P 1'
#
loop_
_entity.id
_entity.type
_entity.pdbx_description
1 polymer ?
#
loop_
_entity_poly.entity_id
_entity_poly.type
_entity_poly.pdbx_seq_one_letter_code
_entity_poly.pdbx_strand_id
1 'polypeptide(L)'
;MKDFDTVGYAQEKGISIEMAARELRYQWFAEVAKAEGCKAIAVAHHQNDQAETVLLNLKRGTGIRGLCGMRAKSGNPYEAMRREGDKAMRLEAGIPIIRPLLCTTRDYIEHYLRDIRKIDWVDDSTNTDTSIKRNAIREQLKHYSKVEIEHMAETAERMQGYVDWLEGKESREAGRAKLFEELKDYGFAEIEKIYDALQKGEGGKEFRSATHVATIKKKKIEIQKIE
;
A
#
# COMPACT_ATOMS: atom_id res chain seq x y z
N MET A 1 21.05 -9.15 -17.82
CA MET A 1 19.68 -9.66 -18.06
C MET A 1 19.71 -11.12 -17.66
N LYS A 2 18.67 -11.66 -17.02
CA LYS A 2 18.57 -13.07 -16.61
C LYS A 2 17.29 -13.64 -17.24
N ASP A 3 17.41 -14.70 -17.97
CA ASP A 3 16.28 -15.41 -18.57
C ASP A 3 15.84 -16.53 -17.62
N PHE A 4 14.55 -16.80 -17.57
CA PHE A 4 13.94 -17.80 -16.70
C PHE A 4 13.06 -18.74 -17.52
N ASP A 5 13.14 -20.03 -17.27
CA ASP A 5 12.13 -21.00 -17.71
C ASP A 5 10.87 -20.90 -16.85
N THR A 6 10.08 -19.86 -17.11
CA THR A 6 8.85 -19.58 -16.36
C THR A 6 7.79 -20.67 -16.56
N VAL A 7 7.75 -21.27 -17.75
CA VAL A 7 6.77 -22.32 -18.09
C VAL A 7 7.07 -23.61 -17.35
N GLY A 8 8.34 -24.07 -17.39
CA GLY A 8 8.77 -25.25 -16.67
C GLY A 8 8.58 -25.09 -15.16
N TYR A 9 8.95 -23.93 -14.62
CA TYR A 9 8.74 -23.62 -13.21
C TYR A 9 7.26 -23.63 -12.80
N ALA A 10 6.39 -23.07 -13.64
CA ALA A 10 4.95 -23.05 -13.40
C ALA A 10 4.36 -24.45 -13.35
N GLN A 11 4.78 -25.33 -14.28
CA GLN A 11 4.34 -26.72 -14.35
C GLN A 11 4.82 -27.53 -13.15
N GLU A 12 6.09 -27.41 -12.79
CA GLU A 12 6.68 -28.09 -11.62
C GLU A 12 5.95 -27.73 -10.31
N LYS A 13 5.62 -26.44 -10.14
CA LYS A 13 4.96 -25.93 -8.93
C LYS A 13 3.45 -26.02 -8.93
N GLY A 14 2.82 -26.33 -10.06
CA GLY A 14 1.36 -26.34 -10.19
C GLY A 14 0.73 -24.95 -10.00
N ILE A 15 1.42 -23.88 -10.42
CA ILE A 15 0.99 -22.49 -10.31
C ILE A 15 0.81 -21.85 -11.67
N SER A 16 0.15 -20.67 -11.73
CA SER A 16 0.03 -19.92 -12.97
C SER A 16 1.38 -19.35 -13.44
N ILE A 17 1.52 -19.16 -14.76
CA ILE A 17 2.73 -18.55 -15.35
C ILE A 17 2.99 -17.16 -14.74
N GLU A 18 1.93 -16.39 -14.46
CA GLU A 18 2.05 -15.07 -13.81
C GLU A 18 2.66 -15.19 -12.38
N MET A 19 2.19 -16.18 -11.60
CA MET A 19 2.76 -16.45 -10.29
C MET A 19 4.21 -16.92 -10.38
N ALA A 20 4.51 -17.81 -11.32
CA ALA A 20 5.87 -18.30 -11.57
C ALA A 20 6.83 -17.15 -11.93
N ALA A 21 6.43 -16.30 -12.88
CA ALA A 21 7.20 -15.14 -13.28
C ALA A 21 7.44 -14.17 -12.11
N ARG A 22 6.41 -14.00 -11.27
CA ARG A 22 6.53 -13.18 -10.06
C ARG A 22 7.50 -13.78 -9.05
N GLU A 23 7.39 -15.06 -8.75
CA GLU A 23 8.28 -15.75 -7.80
C GLU A 23 9.74 -15.67 -8.26
N LEU A 24 10.02 -16.07 -9.49
CA LEU A 24 11.36 -16.04 -10.07
C LEU A 24 11.97 -14.63 -10.07
N ARG A 25 11.18 -13.60 -10.37
CA ARG A 25 11.61 -12.20 -10.33
C ARG A 25 12.03 -11.77 -8.93
N TYR A 26 11.23 -12.08 -7.91
CA TYR A 26 11.56 -11.69 -6.54
C TYR A 26 12.72 -12.50 -5.95
N GLN A 27 12.87 -13.77 -6.35
CA GLN A 27 14.04 -14.57 -6.01
C GLN A 27 15.30 -13.89 -6.53
N TRP A 28 15.29 -13.54 -7.81
CA TRP A 28 16.42 -12.87 -8.43
C TRP A 28 16.70 -11.50 -7.82
N PHE A 29 15.69 -10.72 -7.51
CA PHE A 29 15.88 -9.45 -6.81
C PHE A 29 16.57 -9.64 -5.46
N ALA A 30 16.21 -10.67 -4.71
CA ALA A 30 16.84 -10.96 -3.44
C ALA A 30 18.30 -11.43 -3.60
N GLU A 31 18.60 -12.26 -4.63
CA GLU A 31 19.97 -12.67 -4.98
C GLU A 31 20.84 -11.47 -5.30
N VAL A 32 20.37 -10.59 -6.20
CA VAL A 32 21.10 -9.37 -6.60
C VAL A 32 21.27 -8.43 -5.41
N ALA A 33 20.21 -8.19 -4.66
CA ALA A 33 20.26 -7.29 -3.51
C ALA A 33 21.25 -7.78 -2.44
N LYS A 34 21.35 -9.10 -2.23
CA LYS A 34 22.35 -9.71 -1.33
C LYS A 34 23.78 -9.55 -1.89
N ALA A 35 23.97 -9.82 -3.16
CA ALA A 35 25.28 -9.71 -3.82
C ALA A 35 25.81 -8.27 -3.82
N GLU A 36 24.94 -7.29 -4.04
CA GLU A 36 25.26 -5.86 -4.08
C GLU A 36 25.20 -5.18 -2.70
N GLY A 37 24.91 -5.90 -1.63
CA GLY A 37 24.80 -5.35 -0.27
C GLY A 37 23.66 -4.33 -0.10
N CYS A 38 22.58 -4.45 -0.88
CA CYS A 38 21.44 -3.54 -0.81
C CYS A 38 20.65 -3.70 0.49
N LYS A 39 20.18 -2.59 1.05
CA LYS A 39 19.38 -2.58 2.28
C LYS A 39 17.86 -2.70 2.04
N ALA A 40 17.43 -2.51 0.80
CA ALA A 40 16.02 -2.63 0.39
C ALA A 40 15.91 -2.87 -1.11
N ILE A 41 14.76 -3.44 -1.54
CA ILE A 41 14.38 -3.57 -2.95
C ILE A 41 13.27 -2.57 -3.21
N ALA A 42 13.51 -1.60 -4.08
CA ALA A 42 12.48 -0.64 -4.49
C ALA A 42 11.70 -1.19 -5.69
N VAL A 43 10.35 -1.15 -5.62
CA VAL A 43 9.46 -1.53 -6.71
C VAL A 43 8.53 -0.38 -7.05
N ALA A 44 8.20 -0.23 -8.34
CA ALA A 44 7.47 0.91 -8.88
C ALA A 44 5.93 0.74 -8.82
N HIS A 45 5.40 0.11 -7.77
CA HIS A 45 3.96 0.09 -7.56
C HIS A 45 3.45 1.49 -7.18
N HIS A 46 2.30 1.87 -7.73
CA HIS A 46 1.66 3.19 -7.57
C HIS A 46 0.20 3.07 -7.10
N GLN A 47 -0.52 4.19 -6.95
CA GLN A 47 -1.89 4.20 -6.43
C GLN A 47 -2.87 3.36 -7.28
N ASN A 48 -2.73 3.34 -8.61
CA ASN A 48 -3.58 2.51 -9.46
C ASN A 48 -3.37 1.01 -9.17
N ASP A 49 -2.13 0.56 -8.92
CA ASP A 49 -1.87 -0.83 -8.48
C ASP A 49 -2.47 -1.14 -7.11
N GLN A 50 -2.54 -0.14 -6.23
CA GLN A 50 -3.21 -0.24 -4.94
C GLN A 50 -4.71 -0.46 -5.14
N ALA A 51 -5.36 0.37 -5.96
CA ALA A 51 -6.77 0.23 -6.31
C ALA A 51 -7.06 -1.13 -6.98
N GLU A 52 -6.21 -1.57 -7.93
CA GLU A 52 -6.29 -2.91 -8.52
C GLU A 52 -6.30 -4.01 -7.44
N THR A 53 -5.39 -3.92 -6.49
CA THR A 53 -5.23 -4.92 -5.43
C THR A 53 -6.45 -4.96 -4.51
N VAL A 54 -6.98 -3.79 -4.11
CA VAL A 54 -8.19 -3.69 -3.28
C VAL A 54 -9.39 -4.28 -4.00
N LEU A 55 -9.64 -3.90 -5.26
CA LEU A 55 -10.76 -4.41 -6.06
C LEU A 55 -10.65 -5.91 -6.31
N LEU A 56 -9.44 -6.41 -6.59
CA LEU A 56 -9.20 -7.85 -6.77
C LEU A 56 -9.55 -8.63 -5.50
N ASN A 57 -9.15 -8.11 -4.34
CA ASN A 57 -9.43 -8.73 -3.06
C ASN A 57 -10.94 -8.67 -2.73
N LEU A 58 -11.62 -7.55 -2.99
CA LEU A 58 -13.06 -7.43 -2.85
C LEU A 58 -13.82 -8.46 -3.70
N LYS A 59 -13.43 -8.64 -4.96
CA LYS A 59 -14.06 -9.63 -5.86
C LYS A 59 -13.82 -11.09 -5.42
N ARG A 60 -12.76 -11.34 -4.68
CA ARG A 60 -12.48 -12.69 -4.12
C ARG A 60 -13.20 -12.95 -2.81
N GLY A 61 -13.84 -11.93 -2.23
CA GLY A 61 -14.36 -11.96 -0.86
C GLY A 61 -13.21 -11.91 0.13
N THR A 62 -13.02 -10.78 0.78
CA THR A 62 -11.90 -10.58 1.70
C THR A 62 -12.35 -9.98 3.01
N GLY A 63 -11.60 -10.28 4.10
CA GLY A 63 -11.70 -9.54 5.35
C GLY A 63 -10.86 -8.25 5.33
N ILE A 64 -10.83 -7.57 6.47
CA ILE A 64 -10.14 -6.28 6.64
C ILE A 64 -8.69 -6.29 6.17
N ARG A 65 -7.95 -7.40 6.36
CA ARG A 65 -6.55 -7.52 5.93
C ARG A 65 -6.39 -7.42 4.41
N GLY A 66 -7.32 -7.93 3.63
CA GLY A 66 -7.26 -7.81 2.17
C GLY A 66 -7.61 -6.42 1.67
N LEU A 67 -8.41 -5.65 2.44
CA LEU A 67 -8.70 -4.24 2.15
C LEU A 67 -7.50 -3.33 2.40
N CYS A 68 -6.52 -3.77 3.19
CA CYS A 68 -5.27 -3.04 3.40
C CYS A 68 -4.42 -2.89 2.13
N GLY A 69 -4.69 -3.65 1.07
CA GLY A 69 -3.91 -3.60 -0.16
C GLY A 69 -2.42 -3.87 0.06
N MET A 70 -1.57 -3.11 -0.62
CA MET A 70 -0.11 -3.20 -0.50
C MET A 70 0.42 -2.20 0.52
N ARG A 71 1.39 -2.60 1.34
CA ARG A 71 2.07 -1.70 2.27
C ARG A 71 3.21 -0.96 1.57
N ALA A 72 3.47 0.30 1.95
CA ALA A 72 4.60 1.09 1.46
C ALA A 72 5.94 0.41 1.75
N LYS A 73 6.04 -0.26 2.92
CA LYS A 73 7.15 -1.14 3.28
C LYS A 73 6.60 -2.49 3.71
N SER A 74 7.09 -3.55 3.13
CA SER A 74 6.77 -4.93 3.52
C SER A 74 8.04 -5.71 3.79
N GLY A 75 7.94 -6.73 4.65
CA GLY A 75 8.97 -7.73 4.80
C GLY A 75 9.18 -8.52 3.51
N ASN A 76 9.83 -9.67 3.61
CA ASN A 76 10.07 -10.54 2.47
C ASN A 76 8.75 -10.84 1.73
N PRO A 77 8.67 -10.61 0.39
CA PRO A 77 7.47 -10.86 -0.39
C PRO A 77 7.00 -12.31 -0.34
N TYR A 78 7.90 -13.23 -0.04
CA TYR A 78 7.57 -14.65 0.13
C TYR A 78 6.75 -14.94 1.39
N GLU A 79 6.84 -14.14 2.44
CA GLU A 79 5.99 -14.31 3.63
C GLU A 79 4.52 -13.99 3.32
N ALA A 80 4.27 -13.04 2.42
CA ALA A 80 2.94 -12.68 1.99
C ALA A 80 2.31 -13.70 1.02
N MET A 81 3.13 -14.56 0.38
CA MET A 81 2.68 -15.58 -0.59
C MET A 81 2.54 -16.98 0.01
N ARG A 82 2.91 -17.17 1.29
CA ARG A 82 2.80 -18.48 1.94
C ARG A 82 1.35 -18.92 2.04
N ARG A 83 1.01 -20.00 1.36
CA ARG A 83 -0.13 -20.85 1.73
C ARG A 83 0.30 -21.67 2.95
N GLU A 84 -0.60 -21.86 3.90
CA GLU A 84 -0.37 -22.82 4.99
C GLU A 84 0.00 -24.17 4.37
N GLY A 85 1.23 -24.62 4.58
CA GLY A 85 1.74 -25.90 4.06
C GLY A 85 3.02 -25.82 3.25
N ASP A 86 3.42 -24.68 2.70
CA ASP A 86 4.66 -24.56 1.93
C ASP A 86 5.89 -24.54 2.84
N LYS A 87 6.54 -25.71 2.97
CA LYS A 87 7.82 -25.86 3.70
C LYS A 87 9.04 -25.41 2.91
N ALA A 88 8.90 -25.04 1.65
CA ALA A 88 10.01 -24.74 0.77
C ALA A 88 10.32 -23.23 0.71
N MET A 89 11.54 -22.94 1.01
CA MET A 89 12.30 -21.70 0.86
C MET A 89 12.07 -20.61 1.92
N ARG A 90 12.73 -20.80 3.05
CA ARG A 90 13.26 -19.68 3.82
C ARG A 90 14.34 -19.01 2.94
N LEU A 91 13.97 -18.01 2.16
CA LEU A 91 14.95 -17.02 1.76
C LEU A 91 15.41 -16.35 3.06
N GLU A 92 16.67 -16.52 3.35
CA GLU A 92 17.29 -15.92 4.52
C GLU A 92 16.90 -14.45 4.61
N ALA A 93 16.40 -14.12 5.76
CA ALA A 93 15.77 -12.93 6.18
C ALA A 93 16.30 -11.62 5.57
N GLY A 94 15.40 -10.75 5.24
CA GLY A 94 15.57 -9.42 5.78
C GLY A 94 15.74 -8.29 4.80
N ILE A 95 15.78 -8.49 3.46
CA ILE A 95 15.80 -7.33 2.56
C ILE A 95 14.35 -6.89 2.31
N PRO A 96 13.92 -5.75 2.90
CA PRO A 96 12.55 -5.30 2.75
C PRO A 96 12.27 -4.79 1.35
N ILE A 97 11.02 -4.94 0.92
CA ILE A 97 10.50 -4.26 -0.27
C ILE A 97 9.94 -2.92 0.16
N ILE A 98 10.31 -1.87 -0.57
CA ILE A 98 9.75 -0.54 -0.45
C ILE A 98 9.03 -0.15 -1.74
N ARG A 99 7.97 0.65 -1.63
CA ARG A 99 7.14 1.12 -2.74
C ARG A 99 7.07 2.65 -2.72
N PRO A 100 8.14 3.33 -3.18
CA PRO A 100 8.21 4.80 -3.07
C PRO A 100 7.12 5.53 -3.86
N LEU A 101 6.60 4.92 -4.94
CA LEU A 101 5.60 5.53 -5.81
C LEU A 101 4.16 5.23 -5.38
N LEU A 102 3.95 4.51 -4.26
CA LEU A 102 2.60 4.17 -3.80
C LEU A 102 1.77 5.41 -3.40
N CYS A 103 2.41 6.55 -3.17
CA CYS A 103 1.80 7.83 -2.85
C CYS A 103 1.37 8.65 -4.09
N THR A 104 1.55 8.14 -5.31
CA THR A 104 1.26 8.88 -6.56
C THR A 104 0.49 8.03 -7.57
N THR A 105 -0.22 8.70 -8.48
CA THR A 105 -0.98 8.07 -9.55
C THR A 105 -0.10 7.78 -10.77
N ARG A 106 -0.54 6.84 -11.61
CA ARG A 106 0.09 6.53 -12.89
C ARG A 106 0.14 7.77 -13.79
N ASP A 107 -0.94 8.53 -13.88
CA ASP A 107 -1.02 9.74 -14.72
C ASP A 107 0.03 10.78 -14.33
N TYR A 108 0.26 10.96 -13.02
CA TYR A 108 1.30 11.87 -12.54
C TYR A 108 2.70 11.40 -12.94
N ILE A 109 2.97 10.09 -12.86
CA ILE A 109 4.25 9.50 -13.26
C ILE A 109 4.48 9.70 -14.77
N GLU A 110 3.47 9.41 -15.60
CA GLU A 110 3.54 9.59 -17.05
C GLU A 110 3.73 11.06 -17.43
N HIS A 111 2.97 11.97 -16.79
CA HIS A 111 3.16 13.42 -16.96
C HIS A 111 4.59 13.85 -16.61
N TYR A 112 5.10 13.40 -15.45
CA TYR A 112 6.48 13.71 -15.04
C TYR A 112 7.51 13.22 -16.07
N LEU A 113 7.38 12.00 -16.55
CA LEU A 113 8.32 11.43 -17.54
C LEU A 113 8.22 12.17 -18.87
N ARG A 114 7.00 12.37 -19.40
CA ARG A 114 6.78 12.97 -20.72
C ARG A 114 7.10 14.46 -20.74
N ASP A 115 6.55 15.22 -19.79
CA ASP A 115 6.52 16.67 -19.86
C ASP A 115 7.69 17.35 -19.15
N ILE A 116 8.20 16.73 -18.09
CA ILE A 116 9.29 17.29 -17.30
C ILE A 116 10.63 16.66 -17.68
N ARG A 117 10.70 15.32 -17.76
CA ARG A 117 11.95 14.61 -18.02
C ARG A 117 12.23 14.36 -19.51
N LYS A 118 11.21 14.45 -20.37
CA LYS A 118 11.29 14.14 -21.81
C LYS A 118 11.85 12.73 -22.08
N ILE A 119 11.39 11.74 -21.29
CA ILE A 119 11.79 10.34 -21.37
C ILE A 119 10.58 9.52 -21.81
N ASP A 120 10.76 8.72 -22.86
CA ASP A 120 9.77 7.75 -23.31
C ASP A 120 9.84 6.46 -22.47
N TRP A 121 8.75 5.73 -22.43
CA TRP A 121 8.66 4.42 -21.80
C TRP A 121 8.09 3.38 -22.76
N VAL A 122 8.30 2.13 -22.44
CA VAL A 122 7.79 1.00 -23.22
C VAL A 122 6.54 0.45 -22.54
N ASP A 123 5.47 0.32 -23.32
CA ASP A 123 4.26 -0.36 -22.87
C ASP A 123 4.40 -1.87 -23.07
N ASP A 124 4.04 -2.65 -22.06
CA ASP A 124 4.03 -4.11 -22.13
C ASP A 124 2.82 -4.57 -22.92
N SER A 125 3.05 -5.26 -24.04
CA SER A 125 2.00 -5.75 -24.95
C SER A 125 1.03 -6.75 -24.28
N THR A 126 1.44 -7.41 -23.19
CA THR A 126 0.58 -8.34 -22.44
C THR A 126 -0.49 -7.65 -21.60
N ASN A 127 -0.43 -6.34 -21.43
CA ASN A 127 -1.43 -5.57 -20.68
C ASN A 127 -2.85 -5.59 -21.29
N THR A 128 -2.98 -5.96 -22.57
CA THR A 128 -4.26 -6.00 -23.28
C THR A 128 -5.02 -7.32 -23.12
N ASP A 129 -4.39 -8.37 -22.61
CA ASP A 129 -5.04 -9.67 -22.42
C ASP A 129 -5.96 -9.68 -21.21
N THR A 130 -7.28 -9.49 -21.44
CA THR A 130 -8.32 -9.46 -20.40
C THR A 130 -8.67 -10.84 -19.82
N SER A 131 -8.16 -11.95 -20.37
CA SER A 131 -8.28 -13.26 -19.75
C SER A 131 -7.56 -13.33 -18.41
N ILE A 132 -6.56 -12.48 -18.21
CA ILE A 132 -5.86 -12.29 -16.96
C ILE A 132 -6.74 -11.44 -16.02
N LYS A 133 -7.15 -12.01 -14.87
CA LYS A 133 -8.05 -11.34 -13.89
C LYS A 133 -7.62 -9.91 -13.53
N ARG A 134 -6.32 -9.66 -13.47
CA ARG A 134 -5.77 -8.35 -13.14
C ARG A 134 -5.99 -7.34 -14.27
N ASN A 135 -5.83 -7.75 -15.52
CA ASN A 135 -6.09 -6.88 -16.66
C ASN A 135 -7.57 -6.53 -16.80
N ALA A 136 -8.48 -7.48 -16.48
CA ALA A 136 -9.92 -7.19 -16.41
C ALA A 136 -10.27 -6.12 -15.36
N ILE A 137 -9.55 -6.08 -14.24
CA ILE A 137 -9.69 -5.02 -13.23
C ILE A 137 -9.12 -3.69 -13.73
N ARG A 138 -7.98 -3.70 -14.43
CA ARG A 138 -7.42 -2.50 -15.07
C ARG A 138 -8.39 -1.87 -16.06
N GLU A 139 -9.07 -2.69 -16.87
CA GLU A 139 -10.11 -2.17 -17.77
C GLU A 139 -11.27 -1.52 -17.00
N GLN A 140 -11.70 -2.11 -15.89
CA GLN A 140 -12.71 -1.49 -15.04
C GLN A 140 -12.22 -0.16 -14.44
N LEU A 141 -10.97 -0.11 -13.98
CA LEU A 141 -10.39 1.11 -13.39
C LEU A 141 -10.26 2.28 -14.38
N LYS A 142 -10.26 2.03 -15.69
CA LYS A 142 -10.30 3.11 -16.68
C LYS A 142 -11.58 3.96 -16.62
N HIS A 143 -12.65 3.42 -16.05
CA HIS A 143 -13.92 4.13 -15.85
C HIS A 143 -13.98 4.92 -14.54
N TYR A 144 -12.97 4.78 -13.67
CA TYR A 144 -12.88 5.52 -12.42
C TYR A 144 -12.10 6.81 -12.62
N SER A 145 -12.58 7.88 -12.00
CA SER A 145 -11.86 9.14 -11.95
C SER A 145 -10.56 9.01 -11.11
N LYS A 146 -9.64 9.93 -11.32
CA LYS A 146 -8.42 10.03 -10.52
C LYS A 146 -8.72 10.10 -9.03
N VAL A 147 -9.73 10.88 -8.64
CA VAL A 147 -10.15 11.07 -7.25
C VAL A 147 -10.66 9.77 -6.64
N GLU A 148 -11.41 8.95 -7.39
CA GLU A 148 -11.88 7.65 -6.90
C GLU A 148 -10.72 6.67 -6.68
N ILE A 149 -9.71 6.67 -7.55
CA ILE A 149 -8.49 5.86 -7.40
C ILE A 149 -7.72 6.31 -6.15
N GLU A 150 -7.56 7.62 -5.95
CA GLU A 150 -6.92 8.19 -4.75
C GLU A 150 -7.69 7.78 -3.48
N HIS A 151 -9.01 7.89 -3.47
CA HIS A 151 -9.84 7.48 -2.33
C HIS A 151 -9.72 5.98 -2.02
N MET A 152 -9.61 5.11 -3.04
CA MET A 152 -9.35 3.68 -2.81
C MET A 152 -8.00 3.44 -2.14
N ALA A 153 -6.95 4.14 -2.60
CA ALA A 153 -5.63 4.04 -2.02
C ALA A 153 -5.58 4.55 -0.57
N GLU A 154 -6.22 5.68 -0.28
CA GLU A 154 -6.36 6.23 1.07
C GLU A 154 -7.16 5.30 1.99
N THR A 155 -8.23 4.69 1.47
CA THR A 155 -9.02 3.73 2.24
C THR A 155 -8.16 2.53 2.64
N ALA A 156 -7.34 1.99 1.72
CA ALA A 156 -6.42 0.91 2.03
C ALA A 156 -5.41 1.31 3.11
N GLU A 157 -4.85 2.51 3.06
CA GLU A 157 -3.93 3.04 4.07
C GLU A 157 -4.61 3.17 5.45
N ARG A 158 -5.84 3.68 5.49
CA ARG A 158 -6.63 3.77 6.73
C ARG A 158 -6.89 2.38 7.31
N MET A 159 -7.26 1.39 6.48
CA MET A 159 -7.44 0.01 6.92
C MET A 159 -6.15 -0.62 7.45
N GLN A 160 -5.00 -0.29 6.86
CA GLN A 160 -3.70 -0.71 7.40
C GLN A 160 -3.48 -0.15 8.80
N GLY A 161 -3.80 1.13 9.02
CA GLY A 161 -3.70 1.77 10.32
C GLY A 161 -4.55 1.07 11.38
N TYR A 162 -5.79 0.73 11.06
CA TYR A 162 -6.67 -0.02 11.96
C TYR A 162 -6.12 -1.40 12.29
N VAL A 163 -5.64 -2.14 11.28
CA VAL A 163 -5.06 -3.47 11.50
C VAL A 163 -3.80 -3.39 12.36
N ASP A 164 -2.92 -2.40 12.11
CA ASP A 164 -1.70 -2.21 12.88
C ASP A 164 -2.01 -1.84 14.32
N TRP A 165 -3.01 -0.98 14.55
CA TRP A 165 -3.46 -0.65 15.90
C TRP A 165 -4.03 -1.88 16.64
N LEU A 166 -4.90 -2.66 15.99
CA LEU A 166 -5.46 -3.88 16.58
C LEU A 166 -4.39 -4.94 16.89
N GLU A 167 -3.31 -4.97 16.12
CA GLU A 167 -2.16 -5.86 16.32
C GLU A 167 -1.13 -5.30 17.32
N GLY A 168 -1.38 -4.13 17.91
CA GLY A 168 -0.47 -3.48 18.85
C GLY A 168 0.83 -2.98 18.22
N LYS A 169 0.85 -2.77 16.89
CA LYS A 169 2.02 -2.22 16.21
C LYS A 169 2.05 -0.71 16.34
N GLU A 170 3.24 -0.17 16.56
CA GLU A 170 3.48 1.26 16.55
C GLU A 170 3.79 1.73 15.12
N SER A 171 2.87 2.47 14.52
CA SER A 171 3.04 3.16 13.25
C SER A 171 2.30 4.49 13.27
N ARG A 172 2.61 5.38 12.32
CA ARG A 172 1.86 6.65 12.17
C ARG A 172 0.39 6.37 11.87
N GLU A 173 0.13 5.40 11.01
CA GLU A 173 -1.21 4.98 10.59
C GLU A 173 -2.00 4.39 11.77
N ALA A 174 -1.36 3.57 12.60
CA ALA A 174 -1.97 3.04 13.83
C ALA A 174 -2.30 4.13 14.84
N GLY A 175 -1.40 5.11 15.01
CA GLY A 175 -1.62 6.26 15.87
C GLY A 175 -2.79 7.13 15.39
N ARG A 176 -2.93 7.32 14.07
CA ARG A 176 -4.06 8.05 13.45
C ARG A 176 -5.37 7.29 13.64
N ALA A 177 -5.38 5.97 13.43
CA ALA A 177 -6.56 5.13 13.64
C ALA A 177 -7.03 5.18 15.10
N LYS A 178 -6.10 5.07 16.05
CA LYS A 178 -6.39 5.21 17.47
C LYS A 178 -7.01 6.56 17.79
N LEU A 179 -6.39 7.65 17.31
CA LEU A 179 -6.89 9.01 17.53
C LEU A 179 -8.28 9.21 16.92
N PHE A 180 -8.54 8.65 15.74
CA PHE A 180 -9.85 8.68 15.12
C PHE A 180 -10.91 8.01 16.03
N GLU A 181 -10.62 6.83 16.56
CA GLU A 181 -11.53 6.15 17.49
C GLU A 181 -11.79 6.97 18.77
N GLU A 182 -10.79 7.67 19.29
CA GLU A 182 -10.94 8.54 20.46
C GLU A 182 -11.78 9.80 20.15
N LEU A 183 -11.78 10.28 18.91
CA LEU A 183 -12.40 11.55 18.54
C LEU A 183 -13.67 11.43 17.69
N LYS A 184 -14.03 10.25 17.20
CA LYS A 184 -15.14 10.05 16.25
C LYS A 184 -16.49 10.57 16.74
N ASP A 185 -16.76 10.47 18.04
CA ASP A 185 -18.04 10.87 18.63
C ASP A 185 -18.15 12.40 18.83
N TYR A 186 -17.06 13.13 18.69
CA TYR A 186 -17.00 14.59 18.85
C TYR A 186 -17.11 15.35 17.51
N GLY A 187 -17.18 14.64 16.37
CA GLY A 187 -17.44 15.22 15.06
C GLY A 187 -16.28 16.01 14.43
N PHE A 188 -15.04 15.74 14.82
CA PHE A 188 -13.87 16.36 14.19
C PHE A 188 -13.57 15.76 12.82
N ALA A 189 -13.54 16.59 11.77
CA ALA A 189 -13.24 16.16 10.40
C ALA A 189 -11.74 16.10 10.09
N GLU A 190 -10.90 16.87 10.79
CA GLU A 190 -9.48 17.09 10.46
C GLU A 190 -8.53 16.24 11.32
N ILE A 191 -8.83 14.94 11.50
CA ILE A 191 -8.05 14.05 12.38
C ILE A 191 -6.55 14.04 12.03
N GLU A 192 -6.19 14.11 10.75
CA GLU A 192 -4.79 14.15 10.34
C GLU A 192 -4.05 15.38 10.85
N LYS A 193 -4.68 16.55 10.74
CA LYS A 193 -4.10 17.79 11.22
C LYS A 193 -3.97 17.80 12.75
N ILE A 194 -4.97 17.23 13.44
CA ILE A 194 -4.93 17.04 14.90
C ILE A 194 -3.76 16.13 15.28
N TYR A 195 -3.63 15.00 14.59
CA TYR A 195 -2.55 14.04 14.82
C TYR A 195 -1.18 14.68 14.61
N ASP A 196 -0.97 15.36 13.49
CA ASP A 196 0.31 16.01 13.18
C ASP A 196 0.66 17.11 14.18
N ALA A 197 -0.31 17.91 14.60
CA ALA A 197 -0.11 18.93 15.63
C ALA A 197 0.23 18.34 17.00
N LEU A 198 -0.39 17.18 17.33
CA LEU A 198 -0.11 16.44 18.56
C LEU A 198 1.32 15.89 18.54
N GLN A 199 1.77 15.30 17.42
CA GLN A 199 3.14 14.77 17.27
C GLN A 199 4.19 15.88 17.35
N LYS A 200 3.95 17.03 16.73
CA LYS A 200 4.82 18.21 16.79
C LYS A 200 4.83 18.89 18.17
N GLY A 201 3.82 18.61 19.00
CA GLY A 201 3.66 19.25 20.29
C GLY A 201 3.29 20.73 20.19
N GLU A 202 2.50 21.10 19.18
CA GLU A 202 2.01 22.47 18.94
C GLU A 202 1.00 22.88 20.03
N GLY A 203 1.50 23.21 21.22
CA GLY A 203 0.67 23.61 22.35
C GLY A 203 -0.17 24.86 22.07
N GLY A 204 -1.42 24.83 22.52
CA GLY A 204 -2.38 25.93 22.33
C GLY A 204 -3.11 25.92 21.01
N LYS A 205 -2.82 24.99 20.10
CA LYS A 205 -3.55 24.84 18.84
C LYS A 205 -4.93 24.25 19.08
N GLU A 206 -5.94 24.88 18.49
CA GLU A 206 -7.35 24.50 18.61
C GLU A 206 -7.88 23.96 17.29
N PHE A 207 -8.74 22.96 17.41
CA PHE A 207 -9.53 22.39 16.32
C PHE A 207 -10.98 22.38 16.73
N ARG A 208 -11.89 22.74 15.81
CA ARG A 208 -13.32 22.88 16.12
C ARG A 208 -14.15 21.90 15.30
N SER A 209 -15.10 21.28 15.96
CA SER A 209 -16.23 20.58 15.33
C SER A 209 -17.49 21.42 15.50
N ALA A 210 -18.63 20.89 15.05
CA ALA A 210 -19.92 21.54 15.27
C ALA A 210 -20.31 21.62 16.77
N THR A 211 -19.76 20.77 17.60
CA THR A 211 -20.19 20.61 19.02
C THR A 211 -19.06 20.70 20.03
N HIS A 212 -17.80 20.61 19.61
CA HIS A 212 -16.66 20.54 20.53
C HIS A 212 -15.43 21.31 20.00
N VAL A 213 -14.58 21.72 20.94
CA VAL A 213 -13.25 22.26 20.67
C VAL A 213 -12.22 21.30 21.25
N ALA A 214 -11.24 20.92 20.44
CA ALA A 214 -10.08 20.14 20.87
C ALA A 214 -8.86 21.07 20.97
N THR A 215 -8.24 21.16 22.12
CA THR A 215 -7.03 21.99 22.36
C THR A 215 -5.85 21.08 22.66
N ILE A 216 -4.73 21.28 21.98
CA ILE A 216 -3.50 20.55 22.25
C ILE A 216 -2.74 21.19 23.41
N LYS A 217 -2.48 20.42 24.46
CA LYS A 217 -1.67 20.81 25.60
C LYS A 217 -0.65 19.72 25.95
N LYS A 218 0.64 20.06 25.90
CA LYS A 218 1.75 19.14 26.28
C LYS A 218 1.60 17.73 25.65
N LYS A 219 1.35 17.66 24.34
CA LYS A 219 1.11 16.39 23.60
C LYS A 219 -0.11 15.60 24.07
N LYS A 220 -1.07 16.25 24.69
CA LYS A 220 -2.40 15.69 25.03
C LYS A 220 -3.48 16.55 24.40
N ILE A 221 -4.63 15.95 24.21
CA ILE A 221 -5.83 16.63 23.68
C ILE A 221 -6.80 16.83 24.85
N GLU A 222 -7.22 18.07 25.02
CA GLU A 222 -8.35 18.42 25.90
C GLU A 222 -9.54 18.76 25.03
N ILE A 223 -10.69 18.13 25.30
CA ILE A 223 -11.92 18.32 24.54
C ILE A 223 -12.92 19.04 25.43
N GLN A 224 -13.51 20.11 24.92
CA GLN A 224 -14.55 20.88 25.59
C GLN A 224 -15.75 21.03 24.67
N LYS A 225 -16.94 20.92 25.24
CA LYS A 225 -18.19 21.15 24.50
C LYS A 225 -18.34 22.66 24.24
N ILE A 226 -18.80 23.01 23.06
CA ILE A 226 -19.18 24.39 22.72
C ILE A 226 -20.53 24.66 23.40
N GLU A 227 -20.63 25.73 24.16
CA GLU A 227 -21.90 26.21 24.75
C GLU A 227 -22.81 26.84 23.71
#